data_24eae8680de56068561774bd85870c72
#
_entry.id   24eae8680de56068561774bd85870c72
#
_cell.length_a   1.000
_cell.length_b   1.000
_cell.length_c   1.000
_cell.angle_alpha   90.00
_cell.angle_beta   90.00
_cell.angle_gamma   90.00
#
_symmetry.space_group_name_H-M   'P 1'
#
loop_
_entity.id
_entity.type
_entity.pdbx_description
1 polymer ?
#
loop_
_entity_poly.entity_id
_entity_poly.type
_entity_poly.pdbx_seq_one_letter_code
_entity_poly.pdbx_strand_id
1 'polypeptide(L)'
;EEGGANASTVFAGLGIAGVFKFIIDGLKLVPSEINIRVKGYAGEIGTQIYPAVMSVGYICGPRISSYMFAGGIISWLVLIPAIVTFGGDTIPAIVLFGSDLTLYPGTAPIGEMFASGGASAIWGSYIRYIGAGALAAGGIISLIKSLPLIVRTFRDALKSMNGTKEGGNVRTNQDLNMKIILVTIAILTILVWLLPQIPVSLLGAVIVVIFGFFFATVSSRMVGLV
;
A
#
# COMPACT_ATOMS: atom_id res chain seq x y z
N GLU A 1 -15.63 18.62 15.04
CA GLU A 1 -15.54 19.87 15.86
C GLU A 1 -14.77 19.71 17.18
N GLU A 2 -14.24 18.55 17.48
CA GLU A 2 -13.35 18.33 18.63
C GLU A 2 -11.85 18.52 18.32
N GLY A 3 -11.51 18.97 17.13
CA GLY A 3 -10.11 19.06 16.64
C GLY A 3 -9.22 20.07 17.39
N GLY A 4 -9.77 21.02 18.10
CA GLY A 4 -9.00 22.03 18.81
C GLY A 4 -8.40 21.58 20.16
N ALA A 5 -9.06 20.66 20.85
CA ALA A 5 -8.64 20.22 22.18
C ALA A 5 -7.42 19.28 22.17
N ASN A 6 -7.17 18.58 21.05
CA ASN A 6 -6.12 17.57 20.92
C ASN A 6 -4.87 18.01 20.17
N ALA A 7 -4.81 19.25 19.67
CA ALA A 7 -3.67 19.76 18.94
C ALA A 7 -2.37 19.68 19.75
N SER A 8 -2.41 19.99 21.03
CA SER A 8 -1.27 19.88 21.94
C SER A 8 -0.72 18.44 22.03
N THR A 9 -1.61 17.45 22.08
CA THR A 9 -1.24 16.03 22.13
C THR A 9 -0.58 15.59 20.82
N VAL A 10 -1.09 16.07 19.68
CA VAL A 10 -0.51 15.77 18.35
C VAL A 10 0.90 16.35 18.23
N PHE A 11 1.09 17.62 18.62
CA PHE A 11 2.41 18.26 18.60
C PHE A 11 3.39 17.63 19.61
N ALA A 12 2.92 17.23 20.79
CA ALA A 12 3.73 16.48 21.74
C ALA A 12 4.16 15.12 21.16
N GLY A 13 3.25 14.38 20.54
CA GLY A 13 3.55 13.12 19.87
C GLY A 13 4.56 13.28 18.73
N LEU A 14 4.41 14.32 17.92
CA LEU A 14 5.34 14.66 16.84
C LEU A 14 6.74 14.95 17.42
N GLY A 15 6.83 15.73 18.49
CA GLY A 15 8.10 16.05 19.15
C GLY A 15 8.80 14.80 19.70
N ILE A 16 8.07 13.95 20.40
CA ILE A 16 8.60 12.69 20.98
C ILE A 16 9.06 11.76 19.85
N ALA A 17 8.25 11.57 18.81
CA ALA A 17 8.60 10.72 17.68
C ALA A 17 9.82 11.27 16.90
N GLY A 18 9.91 12.58 16.74
CA GLY A 18 11.04 13.25 16.09
C GLY A 18 12.34 13.07 16.86
N VAL A 19 12.32 13.28 18.17
CA VAL A 19 13.50 13.06 19.04
C VAL A 19 13.92 11.59 19.01
N PHE A 20 12.97 10.68 19.13
CA PHE A 20 13.24 9.24 19.07
C PHE A 20 13.88 8.83 17.72
N LYS A 21 13.34 9.33 16.61
CA LYS A 21 13.87 9.08 15.27
C LYS A 21 15.27 9.66 15.10
N PHE A 22 15.53 10.86 15.63
CA PHE A 22 16.84 11.47 15.63
C PHE A 22 17.86 10.65 16.40
N ILE A 23 17.50 10.07 17.55
CA ILE A 23 18.38 9.22 18.36
C ILE A 23 18.74 7.93 17.60
N ILE A 24 17.78 7.29 16.93
CA ILE A 24 18.00 6.03 16.22
C ILE A 24 18.74 6.25 14.90
N ASP A 25 18.26 7.14 14.04
CA ASP A 25 18.79 7.30 12.67
C ASP A 25 19.89 8.34 12.59
N GLY A 26 19.79 9.41 13.39
CA GLY A 26 20.78 10.49 13.41
C GLY A 26 22.01 10.13 14.23
N LEU A 27 21.82 9.75 15.48
CA LEU A 27 22.93 9.41 16.40
C LEU A 27 23.32 7.94 16.33
N LYS A 28 22.48 7.07 15.76
CA LYS A 28 22.69 5.60 15.65
C LYS A 28 23.07 4.93 16.98
N LEU A 29 22.54 5.44 18.10
CA LEU A 29 22.83 4.93 19.44
C LEU A 29 22.16 3.59 19.71
N VAL A 30 21.06 3.30 19.03
CA VAL A 30 20.32 2.06 19.16
C VAL A 30 20.18 1.43 17.77
N PRO A 31 20.42 0.13 17.59
CA PRO A 31 20.19 -0.52 16.31
C PRO A 31 18.70 -0.42 15.92
N SER A 32 18.44 0.01 14.70
CA SER A 32 17.06 0.11 14.16
C SER A 32 16.43 -1.27 13.93
N GLU A 33 17.26 -2.29 13.84
CA GLU A 33 16.85 -3.67 13.55
C GLU A 33 17.58 -4.63 14.49
N ILE A 34 16.82 -5.58 15.05
CA ILE A 34 17.36 -6.67 15.86
C ILE A 34 16.93 -7.95 15.20
N ASN A 35 17.89 -8.68 14.61
CA ASN A 35 17.66 -9.92 13.89
C ASN A 35 18.36 -11.08 14.57
N ILE A 36 17.62 -12.12 14.92
CA ILE A 36 18.11 -13.33 15.56
C ILE A 36 18.01 -14.46 14.55
N ARG A 37 19.15 -14.95 14.10
CA ARG A 37 19.23 -16.12 13.23
C ARG A 37 19.21 -17.40 14.04
N VAL A 38 18.35 -18.33 13.66
CA VAL A 38 18.28 -19.64 14.29
C VAL A 38 19.32 -20.55 13.63
N LYS A 39 20.30 -21.02 14.39
CA LYS A 39 21.34 -21.93 13.86
C LYS A 39 20.71 -23.22 13.34
N GLY A 40 21.05 -23.58 12.11
CA GLY A 40 20.53 -24.80 11.46
C GLY A 40 19.15 -24.67 10.84
N TYR A 41 18.55 -23.48 10.89
CA TYR A 41 17.25 -23.18 10.28
C TYR A 41 17.36 -21.93 9.42
N ALA A 42 16.83 -21.96 8.21
CA ALA A 42 16.91 -20.83 7.29
C ALA A 42 15.95 -19.67 7.64
N GLY A 43 15.21 -19.79 8.74
CA GLY A 43 14.32 -18.72 9.24
C GLY A 43 15.05 -17.73 10.13
N GLU A 44 14.54 -16.51 10.19
CA GLU A 44 15.05 -15.42 11.01
C GLU A 44 13.90 -14.78 11.79
N ILE A 45 14.11 -14.48 13.05
CA ILE A 45 13.18 -13.74 13.88
C ILE A 45 13.79 -12.38 14.14
N GLY A 46 13.13 -11.33 13.69
CA GLY A 46 13.61 -9.98 13.86
C GLY A 46 12.50 -9.01 14.23
N THR A 47 12.91 -7.88 14.75
CA THR A 47 12.04 -6.73 15.00
C THR A 47 12.72 -5.45 14.55
N GLN A 48 11.92 -4.57 13.95
CA GLN A 48 12.34 -3.22 13.62
C GLN A 48 11.67 -2.23 14.57
N ILE A 49 12.46 -1.29 15.05
CA ILE A 49 11.98 -0.29 16.02
C ILE A 49 11.60 0.98 15.24
N TYR A 50 10.41 0.96 14.62
CA TYR A 50 9.86 2.12 13.92
C TYR A 50 8.57 2.60 14.60
N PRO A 51 8.58 3.77 15.27
CA PRO A 51 7.41 4.32 15.96
C PRO A 51 6.20 4.50 15.03
N ALA A 52 6.45 4.88 13.77
CA ALA A 52 5.39 5.03 12.79
C ALA A 52 4.64 3.71 12.52
N VAL A 53 5.36 2.61 12.37
CA VAL A 53 4.76 1.28 12.15
C VAL A 53 4.04 0.78 13.39
N MET A 54 4.62 1.05 14.59
CA MET A 54 3.99 0.71 15.86
C MET A 54 2.68 1.47 16.06
N SER A 55 2.63 2.76 15.70
CA SER A 55 1.41 3.57 15.79
C SER A 55 0.32 3.11 14.82
N VAL A 56 0.68 2.68 13.62
CA VAL A 56 -0.26 2.05 12.67
C VAL A 56 -0.87 0.79 13.28
N GLY A 57 -0.06 -0.07 13.92
CA GLY A 57 -0.56 -1.26 14.61
C GLY A 57 -1.54 -0.93 15.73
N TYR A 58 -1.29 0.16 16.47
CA TYR A 58 -2.19 0.65 17.50
C TYR A 58 -3.52 1.16 16.94
N ILE A 59 -3.47 1.96 15.86
CA ILE A 59 -4.65 2.53 15.20
C ILE A 59 -5.52 1.43 14.58
N CYS A 60 -4.92 0.48 13.87
CA CYS A 60 -5.63 -0.63 13.22
C CYS A 60 -6.24 -1.63 14.21
N GLY A 61 -5.73 -1.65 15.42
CA GLY A 61 -6.19 -2.55 16.48
C GLY A 61 -5.69 -4.00 16.35
N PRO A 62 -5.97 -4.84 17.35
CA PRO A 62 -5.36 -6.17 17.45
C PRO A 62 -5.82 -7.14 16.36
N ARG A 63 -7.02 -6.98 15.83
CA ARG A 63 -7.56 -7.87 14.81
C ARG A 63 -6.80 -7.73 13.49
N ILE A 64 -6.58 -6.52 13.01
CA ILE A 64 -5.86 -6.28 11.75
C ILE A 64 -4.37 -6.54 11.95
N SER A 65 -3.80 -6.11 13.07
CA SER A 65 -2.41 -6.35 13.41
C SER A 65 -2.07 -7.84 13.50
N SER A 66 -3.01 -8.70 13.97
CA SER A 66 -2.80 -10.15 13.98
C SER A 66 -2.72 -10.76 12.58
N TYR A 67 -3.45 -10.26 11.59
CA TYR A 67 -3.30 -10.72 10.21
C TYR A 67 -1.94 -10.33 9.62
N MET A 68 -1.47 -9.11 9.90
CA MET A 68 -0.14 -8.66 9.48
C MET A 68 0.96 -9.51 10.12
N PHE A 69 0.83 -9.78 11.43
CA PHE A 69 1.77 -10.62 12.18
C PHE A 69 1.78 -12.07 11.66
N ALA A 70 0.61 -12.65 11.38
CA ALA A 70 0.50 -13.99 10.79
C ALA A 70 1.18 -14.05 9.41
N GLY A 71 1.02 -13.02 8.57
CA GLY A 71 1.74 -12.91 7.31
C GLY A 71 3.26 -12.88 7.49
N GLY A 72 3.75 -12.18 8.50
CA GLY A 72 5.15 -12.17 8.90
C GLY A 72 5.66 -13.55 9.31
N ILE A 73 4.94 -14.25 10.20
CA ILE A 73 5.27 -15.61 10.63
C ILE A 73 5.35 -16.57 9.43
N ILE A 74 4.33 -16.58 8.58
CA ILE A 74 4.30 -17.42 7.38
C ILE A 74 5.48 -17.12 6.48
N SER A 75 5.80 -15.86 6.24
CA SER A 75 6.88 -15.46 5.36
C SER A 75 8.25 -15.86 5.90
N TRP A 76 8.56 -15.49 7.13
CA TRP A 76 9.90 -15.62 7.71
C TRP A 76 10.20 -17.00 8.29
N LEU A 77 9.18 -17.71 8.83
CA LEU A 77 9.36 -19.01 9.46
C LEU A 77 8.92 -20.18 8.60
N VAL A 78 8.12 -19.97 7.54
CA VAL A 78 7.66 -21.07 6.70
C VAL A 78 8.18 -20.92 5.27
N LEU A 79 7.88 -19.81 4.59
CA LEU A 79 8.19 -19.67 3.17
C LEU A 79 9.69 -19.53 2.90
N ILE A 80 10.41 -18.70 3.65
CA ILE A 80 11.86 -18.54 3.45
C ILE A 80 12.59 -19.86 3.67
N PRO A 81 12.41 -20.57 4.79
CA PRO A 81 13.01 -21.89 4.96
C PRO A 81 12.63 -22.91 3.89
N ALA A 82 11.37 -22.91 3.46
CA ALA A 82 10.92 -23.78 2.38
C ALA A 82 11.63 -23.47 1.05
N ILE A 83 11.72 -22.20 0.67
CA ILE A 83 12.42 -21.75 -0.54
C ILE A 83 13.90 -22.16 -0.49
N VAL A 84 14.57 -21.96 0.63
CA VAL A 84 15.98 -22.32 0.79
C VAL A 84 16.19 -23.83 0.75
N THR A 85 15.33 -24.61 1.45
CA THR A 85 15.46 -26.06 1.55
C THR A 85 15.14 -26.76 0.22
N PHE A 86 14.09 -26.34 -0.47
CA PHE A 86 13.67 -26.95 -1.73
C PHE A 86 14.31 -26.30 -2.96
N GLY A 87 14.75 -25.05 -2.85
CA GLY A 87 15.37 -24.30 -3.94
C GLY A 87 16.83 -24.67 -4.20
N GLY A 88 17.61 -24.95 -3.15
CA GLY A 88 18.99 -25.40 -3.26
C GLY A 88 19.84 -24.67 -4.30
N ASP A 89 20.31 -25.40 -5.30
CA ASP A 89 21.14 -24.90 -6.38
C ASP A 89 20.34 -24.38 -7.59
N THR A 90 19.01 -24.30 -7.49
CA THR A 90 18.19 -23.83 -8.61
C THR A 90 18.32 -22.31 -8.77
N ILE A 91 18.48 -21.90 -10.03
CA ILE A 91 18.36 -20.50 -10.45
C ILE A 91 16.91 -20.31 -10.90
N PRO A 92 16.16 -19.39 -10.30
CA PRO A 92 14.77 -19.18 -10.71
C PRO A 92 14.72 -18.55 -12.09
N ALA A 93 14.09 -19.25 -13.03
CA ALA A 93 13.73 -18.71 -14.33
C ALA A 93 12.20 -18.64 -14.41
N ILE A 94 11.65 -17.50 -14.78
CA ILE A 94 10.23 -17.38 -15.15
C ILE A 94 10.15 -17.34 -16.65
N VAL A 95 9.49 -18.34 -17.22
CA VAL A 95 9.13 -18.38 -18.64
C VAL A 95 7.80 -17.64 -18.79
N LEU A 96 7.85 -16.42 -19.32
CA LEU A 96 6.67 -15.65 -19.67
C LEU A 96 6.53 -15.65 -21.19
N PHE A 97 5.40 -16.18 -21.70
CA PHE A 97 5.08 -16.20 -23.14
C PHE A 97 6.16 -16.84 -24.05
N GLY A 98 6.84 -17.86 -23.55
CA GLY A 98 7.83 -18.61 -24.33
C GLY A 98 9.21 -17.97 -24.45
N SER A 99 9.47 -16.89 -23.74
CA SER A 99 10.80 -16.32 -23.56
C SER A 99 11.32 -16.59 -22.16
N ASP A 100 12.56 -17.06 -22.05
CA ASP A 100 13.25 -17.20 -20.77
C ASP A 100 13.53 -15.80 -20.20
N LEU A 101 12.63 -15.31 -19.40
CA LEU A 101 12.84 -14.08 -18.65
C LEU A 101 13.49 -14.45 -17.31
N THR A 102 14.80 -14.36 -17.23
CA THR A 102 15.48 -14.35 -15.94
C THR A 102 15.06 -13.08 -15.22
N LEU A 103 14.31 -13.20 -14.14
CA LEU A 103 13.77 -12.08 -13.35
C LEU A 103 14.86 -11.13 -12.84
N TYR A 104 16.08 -11.60 -12.78
CA TYR A 104 17.27 -10.84 -12.40
C TYR A 104 18.49 -11.41 -13.14
N PRO A 105 18.97 -10.76 -14.18
CA PRO A 105 20.25 -11.16 -14.80
C PRO A 105 21.35 -11.06 -13.73
N GLY A 106 22.00 -12.18 -13.44
CA GLY A 106 23.07 -12.28 -12.45
C GLY A 106 22.67 -12.78 -11.07
N THR A 107 21.47 -13.35 -10.89
CA THR A 107 21.11 -14.01 -9.63
C THR A 107 21.86 -15.32 -9.47
N ALA A 108 22.54 -15.41 -8.33
CA ALA A 108 23.16 -16.64 -7.87
C ALA A 108 22.07 -17.69 -7.51
N PRO A 109 22.43 -18.97 -7.43
CA PRO A 109 21.56 -20.01 -6.87
C PRO A 109 21.00 -19.60 -5.50
N ILE A 110 19.81 -20.12 -5.17
CA ILE A 110 19.11 -19.76 -3.92
C ILE A 110 19.98 -20.01 -2.70
N GLY A 111 20.73 -21.10 -2.68
CA GLY A 111 21.65 -21.42 -1.60
C GLY A 111 22.77 -20.40 -1.42
N GLU A 112 23.35 -19.89 -2.51
CA GLU A 112 24.40 -18.85 -2.48
C GLU A 112 23.81 -17.50 -2.08
N MET A 113 22.60 -17.17 -2.54
CA MET A 113 21.91 -15.95 -2.13
C MET A 113 21.64 -15.94 -0.62
N PHE A 114 21.25 -17.10 -0.08
CA PHE A 114 21.04 -17.25 1.36
C PHE A 114 22.37 -17.17 2.13
N ALA A 115 23.43 -17.80 1.63
CA ALA A 115 24.75 -17.77 2.27
C ALA A 115 25.34 -16.35 2.33
N SER A 116 25.17 -15.56 1.28
CA SER A 116 25.71 -14.19 1.18
C SER A 116 24.85 -13.14 1.87
N GLY A 117 23.53 -13.19 1.70
CA GLY A 117 22.60 -12.15 2.16
C GLY A 117 21.58 -12.60 3.23
N GLY A 118 21.60 -13.88 3.62
CA GLY A 118 20.68 -14.42 4.62
C GLY A 118 19.22 -14.43 4.19
N ALA A 119 18.33 -14.50 5.18
CA ALA A 119 16.88 -14.51 4.95
C ALA A 119 16.38 -13.24 4.24
N SER A 120 17.06 -12.10 4.46
CA SER A 120 16.69 -10.81 3.83
C SER A 120 16.86 -10.82 2.32
N ALA A 121 17.87 -11.51 1.78
CA ALA A 121 18.08 -11.65 0.33
C ALA A 121 16.95 -12.47 -0.30
N ILE A 122 16.55 -13.55 0.34
CA ILE A 122 15.42 -14.38 -0.11
C ILE A 122 14.11 -13.60 -0.02
N TRP A 123 13.92 -12.85 1.06
CA TRP A 123 12.75 -11.97 1.19
C TRP A 123 12.66 -10.97 0.03
N GLY A 124 13.75 -10.27 -0.27
CA GLY A 124 13.80 -9.27 -1.34
C GLY A 124 13.55 -9.83 -2.73
N SER A 125 14.02 -11.07 -2.98
CA SER A 125 13.96 -11.71 -4.30
C SER A 125 12.68 -12.51 -4.55
N TYR A 126 12.01 -13.02 -3.50
CA TYR A 126 10.84 -13.90 -3.64
C TYR A 126 9.63 -13.45 -2.85
N ILE A 127 9.76 -13.31 -1.53
CA ILE A 127 8.61 -13.05 -0.65
C ILE A 127 7.94 -11.73 -0.96
N ARG A 128 8.73 -10.71 -1.27
CA ARG A 128 8.23 -9.39 -1.66
C ARG A 128 7.29 -9.47 -2.86
N TYR A 129 7.60 -10.29 -3.85
CA TYR A 129 6.76 -10.44 -5.05
C TYR A 129 5.52 -11.31 -4.80
N ILE A 130 5.65 -12.35 -3.97
CA ILE A 130 4.51 -13.14 -3.51
C ILE A 130 3.53 -12.23 -2.75
N GLY A 131 4.05 -11.39 -1.86
CA GLY A 131 3.26 -10.40 -1.12
C GLY A 131 2.61 -9.38 -2.03
N ALA A 132 3.34 -8.86 -3.02
CA ALA A 132 2.80 -7.92 -4.01
C ALA A 132 1.67 -8.55 -4.85
N GLY A 133 1.85 -9.81 -5.26
CA GLY A 133 0.81 -10.57 -5.97
C GLY A 133 -0.44 -10.80 -5.11
N ALA A 134 -0.27 -11.16 -3.85
CA ALA A 134 -1.37 -11.32 -2.90
C ALA A 134 -2.13 -10.00 -2.67
N LEU A 135 -1.40 -8.89 -2.54
CA LEU A 135 -1.97 -7.55 -2.41
C LEU A 135 -2.77 -7.15 -3.66
N ALA A 136 -2.20 -7.40 -4.84
CA ALA A 136 -2.86 -7.12 -6.11
C ALA A 136 -4.16 -7.94 -6.26
N ALA A 137 -4.11 -9.23 -5.97
CA ALA A 137 -5.28 -10.11 -6.00
C ALA A 137 -6.35 -9.66 -5.00
N GLY A 138 -5.97 -9.35 -3.77
CA GLY A 138 -6.87 -8.82 -2.74
C GLY A 138 -7.50 -7.49 -3.16
N GLY A 139 -6.70 -6.59 -3.76
CA GLY A 139 -7.17 -5.32 -4.31
C GLY A 139 -8.20 -5.50 -5.42
N ILE A 140 -7.95 -6.41 -6.37
CA ILE A 140 -8.90 -6.72 -7.46
C ILE A 140 -10.20 -7.29 -6.91
N ILE A 141 -10.13 -8.24 -5.98
CA ILE A 141 -11.32 -8.82 -5.34
C ILE A 141 -12.12 -7.74 -4.59
N SER A 142 -11.44 -6.86 -3.87
CA SER A 142 -12.06 -5.74 -3.15
C SER A 142 -12.73 -4.76 -4.11
N LEU A 143 -12.07 -4.45 -5.24
CA LEU A 143 -12.61 -3.61 -6.30
C LEU A 143 -13.90 -4.21 -6.89
N ILE A 144 -13.89 -5.50 -7.24
CA ILE A 144 -15.06 -6.20 -7.78
C ILE A 144 -16.22 -6.17 -6.79
N LYS A 145 -15.97 -6.41 -5.51
CA LYS A 145 -16.98 -6.34 -4.45
C LYS A 145 -17.53 -4.92 -4.24
N SER A 146 -16.74 -3.90 -4.49
CA SER A 146 -17.13 -2.50 -4.34
C SER A 146 -17.81 -1.93 -5.59
N LEU A 147 -17.66 -2.57 -6.74
CA LEU A 147 -18.18 -2.11 -8.03
C LEU A 147 -19.70 -1.82 -8.00
N PRO A 148 -20.56 -2.67 -7.44
CA PRO A 148 -22.00 -2.39 -7.38
C PRO A 148 -22.35 -1.12 -6.61
N LEU A 149 -21.59 -0.84 -5.53
CA LEU A 149 -21.78 0.38 -4.76
C LEU A 149 -21.30 1.61 -5.54
N ILE A 150 -20.15 1.53 -6.20
CA ILE A 150 -19.59 2.61 -7.02
C ILE A 150 -20.59 2.99 -8.13
N VAL A 151 -21.15 1.98 -8.82
CA VAL A 151 -22.16 2.20 -9.87
C VAL A 151 -23.43 2.84 -9.31
N ARG A 152 -23.89 2.40 -8.14
CA ARG A 152 -25.07 3.02 -7.48
C ARG A 152 -24.78 4.48 -7.12
N THR A 153 -23.66 4.75 -6.45
CA THR A 153 -23.28 6.11 -6.06
C THR A 153 -23.16 7.03 -7.27
N PHE A 154 -22.56 6.54 -8.36
CA PHE A 154 -22.43 7.29 -9.61
C PHE A 154 -23.82 7.57 -10.24
N ARG A 155 -24.69 6.57 -10.28
CA ARG A 155 -26.07 6.71 -10.79
C ARG A 155 -26.88 7.71 -9.94
N ASP A 156 -26.74 7.65 -8.61
CA ASP A 156 -27.44 8.55 -7.71
C ASP A 156 -26.89 9.99 -7.84
N ALA A 157 -25.58 10.14 -8.02
CA ALA A 157 -24.96 11.43 -8.33
C ALA A 157 -25.47 12.01 -9.67
N LEU A 158 -25.62 11.19 -10.71
CA LEU A 158 -26.18 11.63 -11.99
C LEU A 158 -27.68 12.00 -11.87
N LYS A 159 -28.45 11.28 -11.06
CA LYS A 159 -29.86 11.61 -10.79
C LYS A 159 -30.00 12.93 -10.04
N SER A 160 -29.09 13.22 -9.10
CA SER A 160 -29.09 14.49 -8.35
C SER A 160 -28.80 15.71 -9.23
N MET A 161 -28.26 15.52 -10.44
CA MET A 161 -28.08 16.60 -11.42
C MET A 161 -29.41 17.18 -11.93
N ASN A 162 -30.47 16.34 -11.95
CA ASN A 162 -31.80 16.71 -12.46
C ASN A 162 -32.82 17.00 -11.34
N GLY A 163 -32.47 16.75 -10.07
CA GLY A 163 -33.34 16.93 -8.91
C GLY A 163 -33.05 18.21 -8.14
N THR A 164 -34.12 18.84 -7.68
CA THR A 164 -34.11 20.02 -6.81
C THR A 164 -33.34 19.73 -5.51
N LYS A 165 -32.56 20.69 -5.05
CA LYS A 165 -31.79 20.66 -3.79
C LYS A 165 -32.66 20.24 -2.59
N GLU A 166 -32.62 19.00 -2.18
CA GLU A 166 -33.04 18.56 -0.85
C GLU A 166 -31.83 18.65 0.08
N GLY A 167 -31.42 19.83 0.40
CA GLY A 167 -30.40 20.05 1.42
C GLY A 167 -30.89 21.16 2.34
N GLY A 168 -31.14 20.81 3.59
CA GLY A 168 -31.52 21.78 4.61
C GLY A 168 -30.49 22.91 4.72
N ASN A 169 -30.91 24.03 5.27
CA ASN A 169 -30.18 25.31 5.40
C ASN A 169 -28.88 25.27 6.23
N VAL A 170 -28.33 24.08 6.48
CA VAL A 170 -27.11 23.91 7.30
C VAL A 170 -25.92 23.86 6.34
N ARG A 171 -24.95 24.76 6.54
CA ARG A 171 -23.75 24.90 5.70
C ARG A 171 -22.92 23.62 5.54
N THR A 172 -22.95 22.73 6.53
CA THR A 172 -22.26 21.43 6.55
C THR A 172 -22.93 20.38 5.66
N ASN A 173 -24.18 20.58 5.25
CA ASN A 173 -24.93 19.67 4.37
C ASN A 173 -25.03 20.18 2.92
N GLN A 174 -24.28 21.23 2.57
CA GLN A 174 -24.24 21.72 1.21
C GLN A 174 -23.09 21.08 0.45
N ASP A 175 -23.40 20.06 -0.35
CA ASP A 175 -22.47 19.49 -1.30
C ASP A 175 -22.16 20.44 -2.45
N LEU A 176 -20.96 20.32 -3.01
CA LEU A 176 -20.56 21.05 -4.21
C LEU A 176 -21.53 20.75 -5.37
N ASN A 177 -21.88 21.78 -6.11
CA ASN A 177 -22.77 21.61 -7.26
C ASN A 177 -22.11 20.66 -8.28
N MET A 178 -22.80 19.56 -8.62
CA MET A 178 -22.29 18.53 -9.53
C MET A 178 -21.82 19.09 -10.88
N LYS A 179 -22.44 20.17 -11.35
CA LYS A 179 -22.01 20.87 -12.58
C LYS A 179 -20.59 21.44 -12.43
N ILE A 180 -20.27 22.01 -11.27
CA ILE A 180 -18.94 22.56 -10.98
C ILE A 180 -17.91 21.42 -10.96
N ILE A 181 -18.24 20.28 -10.34
CA ILE A 181 -17.37 19.11 -10.29
C ILE A 181 -17.07 18.59 -11.70
N LEU A 182 -18.10 18.43 -12.55
CA LEU A 182 -17.90 17.97 -13.93
C LEU A 182 -17.07 18.94 -14.77
N VAL A 183 -17.30 20.23 -14.64
CA VAL A 183 -16.49 21.26 -15.34
C VAL A 183 -15.04 21.21 -14.85
N THR A 184 -14.81 21.07 -13.55
CA THR A 184 -13.46 20.95 -12.98
C THR A 184 -12.75 19.70 -13.49
N ILE A 185 -13.43 18.56 -13.56
CA ILE A 185 -12.88 17.31 -14.11
C ILE A 185 -12.52 17.51 -15.60
N ALA A 186 -13.38 18.14 -16.39
CA ALA A 186 -13.11 18.40 -17.79
C ALA A 186 -11.89 19.32 -17.97
N ILE A 187 -11.80 20.39 -17.18
CA ILE A 187 -10.65 21.31 -17.19
C ILE A 187 -9.37 20.56 -16.81
N LEU A 188 -9.39 19.73 -15.75
CA LEU A 188 -8.23 18.95 -15.34
C LEU A 188 -7.81 17.93 -16.40
N THR A 189 -8.76 17.29 -17.08
CA THR A 189 -8.47 16.37 -18.18
C THR A 189 -7.74 17.06 -19.33
N ILE A 190 -8.23 18.24 -19.72
CA ILE A 190 -7.62 19.06 -20.76
C ILE A 190 -6.23 19.54 -20.31
N LEU A 191 -6.08 19.95 -19.05
CA LEU A 191 -4.82 20.40 -18.49
C LEU A 191 -3.77 19.27 -18.49
N VAL A 192 -4.14 18.07 -18.08
CA VAL A 192 -3.26 16.90 -18.13
C VAL A 192 -2.84 16.56 -19.57
N TRP A 193 -3.75 16.72 -20.52
CA TRP A 193 -3.44 16.51 -21.94
C TRP A 193 -2.51 17.58 -22.53
N LEU A 194 -2.68 18.84 -22.09
CA LEU A 194 -1.87 19.96 -22.59
C LEU A 194 -0.45 20.02 -21.99
N LEU A 195 -0.21 19.36 -20.85
CA LEU A 195 1.09 19.38 -20.17
C LEU A 195 2.14 18.58 -20.97
N PRO A 196 3.17 19.20 -21.55
CA PRO A 196 4.16 18.52 -22.38
C PRO A 196 5.09 17.61 -21.55
N GLN A 197 5.11 17.76 -20.22
CA GLN A 197 5.88 16.90 -19.32
C GLN A 197 5.26 15.50 -19.14
N ILE A 198 3.97 15.35 -19.48
CA ILE A 198 3.25 14.08 -19.35
C ILE A 198 2.87 13.65 -20.77
N PRO A 199 3.61 12.69 -21.39
CA PRO A 199 3.34 12.25 -22.76
C PRO A 199 2.10 11.33 -22.80
N VAL A 200 0.92 11.88 -22.60
CA VAL A 200 -0.33 11.13 -22.59
C VAL A 200 -1.22 11.59 -23.75
N SER A 201 -1.75 10.64 -24.52
CA SER A 201 -2.76 10.92 -25.51
C SER A 201 -4.08 11.33 -24.84
N LEU A 202 -4.97 12.00 -25.58
CA LEU A 202 -6.30 12.38 -25.08
C LEU A 202 -7.04 11.19 -24.49
N LEU A 203 -6.98 10.03 -25.15
CA LEU A 203 -7.58 8.78 -24.66
C LEU A 203 -6.93 8.33 -23.34
N GLY A 204 -5.61 8.48 -23.22
CA GLY A 204 -4.88 8.22 -21.98
C GLY A 204 -5.31 9.14 -20.84
N ALA A 205 -5.52 10.43 -21.09
CA ALA A 205 -5.99 11.38 -20.08
C ALA A 205 -7.40 11.01 -19.56
N VAL A 206 -8.30 10.60 -20.46
CA VAL A 206 -9.65 10.13 -20.07
C VAL A 206 -9.56 8.86 -19.22
N ILE A 207 -8.72 7.91 -19.59
CA ILE A 207 -8.49 6.67 -18.83
C ILE A 207 -7.95 7.00 -17.44
N VAL A 208 -6.98 7.90 -17.32
CA VAL A 208 -6.42 8.36 -16.03
C VAL A 208 -7.52 8.93 -15.12
N VAL A 209 -8.43 9.74 -15.66
CA VAL A 209 -9.54 10.30 -14.87
C VAL A 209 -10.51 9.22 -14.40
N ILE A 210 -10.87 8.27 -15.27
CA ILE A 210 -11.76 7.15 -14.90
C ILE A 210 -11.11 6.30 -13.81
N PHE A 211 -9.87 5.87 -14.02
CA PHE A 211 -9.16 5.08 -13.00
C PHE A 211 -8.90 5.88 -11.73
N GLY A 212 -8.59 7.18 -11.84
CA GLY A 212 -8.44 8.08 -10.69
C GLY A 212 -9.70 8.13 -9.83
N PHE A 213 -10.87 8.23 -10.45
CA PHE A 213 -12.14 8.15 -9.74
C PHE A 213 -12.32 6.80 -9.02
N PHE A 214 -12.05 5.69 -9.71
CA PHE A 214 -12.13 4.35 -9.09
C PHE A 214 -11.16 4.21 -7.92
N PHE A 215 -9.91 4.58 -8.10
CA PHE A 215 -8.90 4.48 -7.05
C PHE A 215 -9.19 5.39 -5.86
N ALA A 216 -9.64 6.62 -6.10
CA ALA A 216 -10.03 7.54 -5.03
C ALA A 216 -11.21 6.98 -4.22
N THR A 217 -12.23 6.43 -4.88
CA THR A 217 -13.40 5.84 -4.22
C THR A 217 -13.03 4.61 -3.40
N VAL A 218 -12.19 3.71 -3.95
CA VAL A 218 -11.72 2.51 -3.25
C VAL A 218 -10.83 2.88 -2.07
N SER A 219 -9.89 3.82 -2.27
CA SER A 219 -8.99 4.28 -1.21
C SER A 219 -9.75 4.94 -0.06
N SER A 220 -10.69 5.84 -0.37
CA SER A 220 -11.54 6.48 0.64
C SER A 220 -12.32 5.45 1.47
N ARG A 221 -12.83 4.41 0.82
CA ARG A 221 -13.56 3.35 1.50
C ARG A 221 -12.65 2.48 2.37
N MET A 222 -11.43 2.17 1.90
CA MET A 222 -10.47 1.40 2.68
C MET A 222 -10.03 2.17 3.93
N VAL A 223 -9.79 3.47 3.82
CA VAL A 223 -9.47 4.34 4.96
C VAL A 223 -10.64 4.45 5.93
N GLY A 224 -11.88 4.47 5.45
CA GLY A 224 -13.07 4.54 6.31
C GLY A 224 -13.44 3.22 6.99
N LEU A 225 -12.81 2.08 6.62
CA LEU A 225 -13.02 0.77 7.24
C LEU A 225 -11.97 0.44 8.32
N VAL A 226 -10.88 1.19 8.37
CA VAL A 226 -9.81 1.11 9.36
C VAL A 226 -10.06 2.11 10.48
#